data_2298834b3251bb910629a84ffd54d2b1
#
_entry.id   2298834b3251bb910629a84ffd54d2b1
#
_cell.length_a   1.000
_cell.length_b   1.000
_cell.length_c   1.000
_cell.angle_alpha   90.00
_cell.angle_beta   90.00
_cell.angle_gamma   90.00
#
_symmetry.space_group_name_H-M   'P 1'
#
loop_
_entity.id
_entity.type
_entity.pdbx_description
1 polymer ?
#
loop_
_entity_poly.entity_id
_entity_poly.type
_entity_poly.pdbx_seq_one_letter_code
_entity_poly.pdbx_strand_id
1 'polypeptide(L)'
;AKDPENLFKAISEKVKRQREFVEWWDGQEKNKGGWRERNLAVPDLERQDPKLEDYQLDRKIIFRWRHRFADPEKFEKYLEETKVKCLKIVECVQAANFSSETVEWYTPEQYLNSVRVVLGEIDLDPASNGEANRIVKAKRFFTKVDNGLVQDWRGRVFLNPPYGTVEGDSLASRFCDKAIAEHQAGRASEIVILVNSVHSQAWQRPLYDFLVCFVDHRIKFVSGDGEENENPTFQNIFVYIGPREVEFADEFSRYGYVMRKVDASIQ
;
A
#
# COMPACT_ATOMS: atom_id res chain seq x y z
N ALA A 1 -5.26 -6.67 21.15
CA ALA A 1 -4.41 -5.50 21.35
C ALA A 1 -2.98 -5.89 20.92
N LYS A 2 -2.40 -5.17 19.97
CA LYS A 2 -1.01 -5.41 19.57
C LYS A 2 -0.12 -4.80 20.64
N ASP A 3 0.60 -5.67 21.33
CA ASP A 3 1.54 -5.31 22.39
C ASP A 3 2.76 -4.62 21.74
N PRO A 4 3.12 -3.37 22.13
CA PRO A 4 4.28 -2.67 21.59
C PRO A 4 5.58 -3.43 21.83
N GLU A 5 5.68 -4.18 22.92
CA GLU A 5 6.84 -5.00 23.21
C GLU A 5 7.02 -6.13 22.19
N ASN A 6 5.93 -6.78 21.80
CA ASN A 6 5.96 -7.82 20.77
C ASN A 6 6.33 -7.25 19.39
N LEU A 7 5.83 -6.06 19.05
CA LEU A 7 6.21 -5.38 17.81
C LEU A 7 7.71 -5.03 17.82
N PHE A 8 8.20 -4.42 18.91
CA PHE A 8 9.61 -4.10 19.06
C PHE A 8 10.48 -5.36 19.03
N LYS A 9 10.08 -6.44 19.70
CA LYS A 9 10.78 -7.72 19.71
C LYS A 9 10.93 -8.28 18.30
N ALA A 10 9.85 -8.28 17.50
CA ALA A 10 9.87 -8.78 16.13
C ALA A 10 10.81 -7.93 15.23
N ILE A 11 10.77 -6.61 15.36
CA ILE A 11 11.65 -5.72 14.59
C ILE A 11 13.10 -5.89 15.03
N SER A 12 13.37 -5.97 16.33
CA SER A 12 14.72 -6.17 16.88
C SER A 12 15.33 -7.50 16.41
N GLU A 13 14.54 -8.55 16.38
CA GLU A 13 14.97 -9.87 15.90
C GLU A 13 15.29 -9.85 14.41
N LYS A 14 14.44 -9.19 13.59
CA LYS A 14 14.72 -8.99 12.17
C LYS A 14 16.04 -8.24 11.94
N VAL A 15 16.27 -7.17 12.69
CA VAL A 15 17.47 -6.32 12.55
C VAL A 15 18.73 -7.08 13.04
N LYS A 16 18.63 -7.88 14.10
CA LYS A 16 19.73 -8.76 14.54
C LYS A 16 20.11 -9.77 13.46
N ARG A 17 19.13 -10.44 12.85
CA ARG A 17 19.37 -11.36 11.72
C ARG A 17 20.01 -10.67 10.51
N GLN A 18 19.62 -9.42 10.21
CA GLN A 18 20.28 -8.64 9.16
C GLN A 18 21.76 -8.38 9.49
N ARG A 19 22.07 -8.08 10.74
CA ARG A 19 23.46 -7.92 11.21
C ARG A 19 24.25 -9.22 11.10
N GLU A 20 23.71 -10.30 11.60
CA GLU A 20 24.32 -11.64 11.51
C GLU A 20 24.59 -12.04 10.05
N PHE A 21 23.64 -11.73 9.15
CA PHE A 21 23.83 -11.98 7.72
C PHE A 21 24.99 -11.16 7.15
N VAL A 22 25.10 -9.88 7.49
CA VAL A 22 26.21 -9.02 7.02
C VAL A 22 27.56 -9.54 7.53
N GLU A 23 27.64 -9.91 8.80
CA GLU A 23 28.86 -10.46 9.41
C GLU A 23 29.28 -11.78 8.72
N TRP A 24 28.31 -12.66 8.46
CA TRP A 24 28.54 -13.89 7.72
C TRP A 24 28.98 -13.62 6.28
N TRP A 25 28.30 -12.70 5.57
CA TRP A 25 28.60 -12.34 4.18
C TRP A 25 30.01 -11.73 4.05
N ASP A 26 30.35 -10.82 4.96
CA ASP A 26 31.68 -10.20 4.99
C ASP A 26 32.78 -11.23 5.27
N GLY A 27 32.49 -12.25 6.06
CA GLY A 27 33.35 -13.40 6.27
C GLY A 27 33.61 -14.18 4.97
N GLN A 28 32.60 -14.37 4.13
CA GLN A 28 32.74 -15.04 2.83
C GLN A 28 33.59 -14.21 1.85
N GLU A 29 33.38 -12.88 1.78
CA GLU A 29 34.17 -11.99 0.92
C GLU A 29 35.65 -11.94 1.32
N LYS A 30 35.95 -11.94 2.62
CA LYS A 30 37.35 -11.97 3.12
C LYS A 30 38.07 -13.28 2.77
N ASN A 31 37.34 -14.40 2.78
CA ASN A 31 37.92 -15.69 2.42
C ASN A 31 38.26 -15.80 0.92
N LYS A 32 37.60 -15.02 0.03
CA LYS A 32 37.95 -14.97 -1.40
C LYS A 32 39.31 -14.35 -1.68
N GLY A 33 39.77 -13.38 -0.85
CA GLY A 33 41.10 -12.74 -0.99
C GLY A 33 42.26 -13.65 -0.60
N GLY A 34 42.07 -14.59 0.31
CA GLY A 34 43.10 -15.52 0.78
C GLY A 34 43.28 -16.79 -0.07
N TRP A 35 42.39 -17.03 -1.01
CA TRP A 35 42.35 -18.26 -1.82
C TRP A 35 43.23 -18.23 -3.07
N ARG A 36 43.61 -17.06 -3.55
CA ARG A 36 44.45 -16.93 -4.76
C ARG A 36 45.92 -17.38 -4.54
N GLU A 37 46.36 -17.51 -3.30
CA GLU A 37 47.78 -17.86 -3.03
C GLU A 37 48.04 -19.31 -2.56
N ARG A 38 47.01 -20.17 -2.38
CA ARG A 38 47.20 -21.47 -1.72
C ARG A 38 46.70 -22.71 -2.46
N ASN A 39 46.30 -22.67 -3.71
CA ASN A 39 45.81 -23.91 -4.36
C ASN A 39 46.32 -24.12 -5.78
N LEU A 40 47.45 -24.78 -5.81
CA LEU A 40 47.78 -25.81 -6.77
C LEU A 40 47.20 -27.13 -6.18
N ALA A 41 46.22 -27.75 -6.88
CA ALA A 41 45.71 -29.12 -6.64
C ALA A 41 44.55 -29.29 -5.62
N VAL A 42 43.33 -28.96 -6.01
CA VAL A 42 42.12 -29.70 -5.59
C VAL A 42 41.17 -29.79 -6.80
N PRO A 43 40.57 -30.97 -7.11
CA PRO A 43 39.68 -31.13 -8.25
C PRO A 43 38.43 -30.27 -8.11
N ASP A 44 37.99 -29.68 -9.22
CA ASP A 44 36.75 -28.93 -9.41
C ASP A 44 35.52 -29.75 -9.01
N LEU A 45 35.20 -29.76 -7.72
CA LEU A 45 33.85 -30.04 -7.27
C LEU A 45 33.14 -28.69 -7.20
N GLU A 46 32.14 -28.55 -8.03
CA GLU A 46 31.29 -27.37 -8.21
C GLU A 46 30.84 -26.74 -6.86
N ARG A 47 31.70 -25.93 -6.25
CA ARG A 47 31.28 -25.01 -5.17
C ARG A 47 30.79 -23.76 -5.85
N GLN A 48 29.49 -23.69 -6.09
CA GLN A 48 28.86 -22.44 -6.42
C GLN A 48 29.05 -21.47 -5.24
N ASP A 49 29.86 -20.44 -5.42
CA ASP A 49 29.97 -19.35 -4.47
C ASP A 49 28.58 -18.73 -4.26
N PRO A 50 28.10 -18.54 -3.02
CA PRO A 50 26.81 -17.96 -2.76
C PRO A 50 26.71 -16.56 -3.39
N LYS A 51 25.63 -16.29 -4.10
CA LYS A 51 25.34 -14.98 -4.70
C LYS A 51 24.26 -14.26 -3.90
N LEU A 52 24.26 -12.94 -3.89
CA LEU A 52 23.25 -12.16 -3.18
C LEU A 52 21.85 -12.41 -3.74
N GLU A 53 21.74 -12.69 -5.04
CA GLU A 53 20.49 -13.00 -5.72
C GLU A 53 19.82 -14.27 -5.15
N ASP A 54 20.62 -15.25 -4.68
CA ASP A 54 20.11 -16.48 -4.06
C ASP A 54 19.34 -16.20 -2.76
N TYR A 55 19.61 -15.04 -2.13
CA TYR A 55 18.94 -14.55 -0.92
C TYR A 55 17.95 -13.41 -1.20
N GLN A 56 17.64 -13.13 -2.46
CA GLN A 56 16.80 -12.00 -2.88
C GLN A 56 17.32 -10.64 -2.38
N LEU A 57 18.63 -10.49 -2.30
CA LEU A 57 19.32 -9.28 -1.82
C LEU A 57 20.17 -8.67 -2.94
N ASP A 58 20.29 -7.34 -2.93
CA ASP A 58 21.19 -6.61 -3.79
C ASP A 58 22.35 -5.98 -3.02
N ARG A 59 23.39 -5.55 -3.74
CA ARG A 59 24.56 -4.90 -3.15
C ARG A 59 24.23 -3.61 -2.41
N LYS A 60 23.17 -2.88 -2.82
CA LYS A 60 22.75 -1.63 -2.18
C LYS A 60 22.12 -1.92 -0.81
N ILE A 61 21.40 -3.03 -0.68
CA ILE A 61 20.81 -3.48 0.60
C ILE A 61 21.94 -3.81 1.57
N ILE A 62 22.91 -4.62 1.16
CA ILE A 62 24.06 -4.99 2.00
C ILE A 62 24.89 -3.76 2.39
N PHE A 63 25.14 -2.84 1.45
CA PHE A 63 25.85 -1.59 1.76
C PHE A 63 25.13 -0.76 2.83
N ARG A 64 23.80 -0.61 2.73
CA ARG A 64 22.99 0.09 3.74
C ARG A 64 23.03 -0.59 5.10
N TRP A 65 23.01 -1.93 5.13
CA TRP A 65 23.10 -2.69 6.37
C TRP A 65 24.49 -2.58 6.98
N ARG A 66 25.58 -2.72 6.20
CA ARG A 66 26.95 -2.49 6.66
C ARG A 66 27.10 -1.13 7.31
N HIS A 67 26.64 -0.08 6.65
CA HIS A 67 26.74 1.28 7.18
C HIS A 67 25.94 1.45 8.47
N ARG A 68 24.79 0.80 8.60
CA ARG A 68 23.97 0.83 9.82
C ARG A 68 24.64 0.10 10.99
N PHE A 69 25.35 -0.97 10.73
CA PHE A 69 25.93 -1.85 11.76
C PHE A 69 27.42 -1.61 12.02
N ALA A 70 28.07 -0.71 11.28
CA ALA A 70 29.49 -0.42 11.39
C ALA A 70 29.91 0.16 12.75
N ASP A 71 28.99 0.83 13.43
CA ASP A 71 29.22 1.51 14.69
C ASP A 71 28.25 0.96 15.75
N PRO A 72 28.72 0.25 16.77
CA PRO A 72 27.88 -0.32 17.82
C PRO A 72 27.02 0.71 18.57
N GLU A 73 27.56 1.90 18.84
CA GLU A 73 26.83 2.95 19.55
C GLU A 73 25.67 3.49 18.70
N LYS A 74 25.90 3.67 17.40
CA LYS A 74 24.84 4.06 16.44
C LYS A 74 23.79 2.97 16.29
N PHE A 75 24.18 1.71 16.37
CA PHE A 75 23.25 0.59 16.31
C PHE A 75 22.34 0.54 17.53
N GLU A 76 22.90 0.68 18.74
CA GLU A 76 22.11 0.74 19.97
C GLU A 76 21.17 1.94 19.98
N LYS A 77 21.65 3.10 19.55
CA LYS A 77 20.80 4.28 19.39
C LYS A 77 19.65 4.04 18.40
N TYR A 78 19.93 3.38 17.28
CA TYR A 78 18.89 2.99 16.31
C TYR A 78 17.84 2.06 16.92
N LEU A 79 18.25 1.08 17.73
CA LEU A 79 17.32 0.18 18.43
C LEU A 79 16.45 0.95 19.43
N GLU A 80 17.03 1.87 20.19
CA GLU A 80 16.29 2.69 21.15
C GLU A 80 15.29 3.64 20.46
N GLU A 81 15.71 4.30 19.37
CA GLU A 81 14.82 5.11 18.54
C GLU A 81 13.69 4.27 17.93
N THR A 82 13.98 3.01 17.55
CA THR A 82 12.97 2.09 17.02
C THR A 82 11.97 1.70 18.10
N LYS A 83 12.43 1.46 19.33
CA LYS A 83 11.58 1.19 20.48
C LYS A 83 10.63 2.34 20.76
N VAL A 84 11.15 3.58 20.79
CA VAL A 84 10.35 4.79 20.95
C VAL A 84 9.32 4.93 19.83
N LYS A 85 9.69 4.62 18.57
CA LYS A 85 8.76 4.63 17.44
C LYS A 85 7.66 3.57 17.59
N CYS A 86 8.00 2.36 18.04
CA CYS A 86 7.01 1.31 18.30
C CYS A 86 6.02 1.73 19.39
N LEU A 87 6.51 2.32 20.47
CA LEU A 87 5.67 2.87 21.54
C LEU A 87 4.73 3.95 21.01
N LYS A 88 5.27 4.93 20.28
CA LYS A 88 4.47 6.00 19.65
C LYS A 88 3.44 5.46 18.67
N ILE A 89 3.78 4.46 17.84
CA ILE A 89 2.82 3.83 16.93
C ILE A 89 1.67 3.19 17.72
N VAL A 90 1.96 2.51 18.82
CA VAL A 90 0.92 1.88 19.65
C VAL A 90 0.13 2.93 20.42
N GLU A 91 0.77 3.97 20.94
CA GLU A 91 0.10 5.12 21.56
C GLU A 91 -0.80 5.84 20.54
N CYS A 92 -0.33 6.08 19.31
CA CYS A 92 -1.14 6.65 18.24
C CYS A 92 -2.31 5.74 17.85
N VAL A 93 -2.11 4.42 17.82
CA VAL A 93 -3.19 3.44 17.56
C VAL A 93 -4.16 3.39 18.73
N GLN A 94 -3.68 3.49 19.97
CA GLN A 94 -4.52 3.57 21.17
C GLN A 94 -5.24 4.92 21.24
N ALA A 95 -4.54 6.04 20.99
CA ALA A 95 -5.14 7.37 20.93
C ALA A 95 -6.19 7.48 19.81
N ALA A 96 -5.94 6.87 18.64
CA ALA A 96 -6.93 6.78 17.58
C ALA A 96 -8.14 5.90 17.94
N ASN A 97 -7.98 5.00 18.90
CA ASN A 97 -9.10 4.23 19.46
C ASN A 97 -9.81 4.96 20.61
N PHE A 98 -9.16 5.97 21.21
CA PHE A 98 -9.71 6.77 22.33
C PHE A 98 -10.11 8.19 21.92
N SER A 99 -9.57 8.75 20.83
CA SER A 99 -10.04 10.02 20.30
C SER A 99 -11.17 9.75 19.30
N SER A 100 -12.39 9.86 19.77
CA SER A 100 -13.61 9.94 18.98
C SER A 100 -13.71 11.21 18.12
N GLU A 101 -12.59 11.87 17.82
CA GLU A 101 -12.55 13.17 17.13
C GLU A 101 -11.73 13.21 15.83
N THR A 102 -11.29 12.09 15.28
CA THR A 102 -10.97 12.09 13.86
C THR A 102 -12.28 11.96 13.11
N VAL A 103 -12.77 13.07 12.57
CA VAL A 103 -13.93 13.07 11.70
C VAL A 103 -13.62 12.15 10.52
N GLU A 104 -14.17 10.93 10.55
CA GLU A 104 -14.09 10.02 9.41
C GLU A 104 -15.06 10.51 8.34
N TRP A 105 -14.54 10.69 7.15
CA TRP A 105 -15.28 11.22 6.01
C TRP A 105 -15.74 10.11 5.09
N TYR A 106 -17.04 9.95 4.94
CA TYR A 106 -17.67 8.92 4.12
C TYR A 106 -18.07 9.43 2.76
N THR A 107 -18.01 8.57 1.78
CA THR A 107 -18.45 8.87 0.41
C THR A 107 -19.97 9.13 0.39
N PRO A 108 -20.42 10.26 -0.15
CA PRO A 108 -21.85 10.56 -0.23
C PRO A 108 -22.63 9.50 -1.01
N GLU A 109 -23.86 9.23 -0.57
CA GLU A 109 -24.68 8.13 -1.10
C GLU A 109 -24.95 8.24 -2.61
N GLN A 110 -25.04 9.44 -3.15
CA GLN A 110 -25.24 9.65 -4.58
C GLN A 110 -24.14 8.99 -5.44
N TYR A 111 -22.86 9.11 -5.05
CA TYR A 111 -21.77 8.47 -5.78
C TYR A 111 -21.77 6.96 -5.59
N LEU A 112 -22.12 6.48 -4.41
CA LEU A 112 -22.24 5.05 -4.13
C LEU A 112 -23.40 4.42 -4.90
N ASN A 113 -24.49 5.18 -5.14
CA ASN A 113 -25.57 4.76 -6.02
C ASN A 113 -25.05 4.55 -7.44
N SER A 114 -24.27 5.48 -7.97
CA SER A 114 -23.63 5.36 -9.28
C SER A 114 -22.64 4.20 -9.35
N VAL A 115 -21.86 3.99 -8.30
CA VAL A 115 -20.98 2.80 -8.18
C VAL A 115 -21.80 1.52 -8.28
N ARG A 116 -22.96 1.45 -7.58
CA ARG A 116 -23.86 0.30 -7.64
C ARG A 116 -24.54 0.14 -8.99
N VAL A 117 -24.85 1.22 -9.69
CA VAL A 117 -25.37 1.13 -11.08
C VAL A 117 -24.35 0.44 -11.98
N VAL A 118 -23.07 0.86 -11.89
CA VAL A 118 -21.99 0.29 -12.69
C VAL A 118 -21.67 -1.15 -12.26
N LEU A 119 -21.45 -1.39 -10.98
CA LEU A 119 -21.05 -2.70 -10.46
C LEU A 119 -22.22 -3.69 -10.31
N GLY A 120 -23.48 -3.21 -10.31
CA GLY A 120 -24.67 -3.96 -9.91
C GLY A 120 -24.79 -4.08 -8.38
N GLU A 121 -23.76 -4.58 -7.74
CA GLU A 121 -23.61 -4.65 -6.27
C GLU A 121 -22.14 -4.55 -5.90
N ILE A 122 -21.85 -4.21 -4.65
CA ILE A 122 -20.48 -4.15 -4.12
C ILE A 122 -20.24 -5.43 -3.31
N ASP A 123 -19.34 -6.29 -3.80
CA ASP A 123 -18.98 -7.53 -3.10
C ASP A 123 -17.97 -7.26 -1.98
N LEU A 124 -17.08 -6.26 -2.16
CA LEU A 124 -16.04 -5.92 -1.19
C LEU A 124 -15.74 -4.42 -1.15
N ASP A 125 -15.61 -3.89 0.07
CA ASP A 125 -14.92 -2.62 0.38
C ASP A 125 -13.68 -2.95 1.23
N PRO A 126 -12.45 -2.86 0.68
CA PRO A 126 -11.25 -3.31 1.38
C PRO A 126 -10.68 -2.29 2.36
N ALA A 127 -11.28 -1.11 2.49
CA ALA A 127 -10.79 -0.02 3.32
C ALA A 127 -11.94 0.73 4.02
N SER A 128 -12.69 0.04 4.88
CA SER A 128 -13.95 0.51 5.42
C SER A 128 -14.05 0.34 6.93
N ASN A 129 -15.21 0.67 7.47
CA ASN A 129 -15.63 0.38 8.83
C ASN A 129 -17.14 0.12 8.87
N GLY A 130 -17.67 -0.23 10.03
CA GLY A 130 -19.10 -0.55 10.19
C GLY A 130 -20.03 0.62 9.84
N GLU A 131 -19.66 1.86 10.15
CA GLU A 131 -20.46 3.05 9.86
C GLU A 131 -20.44 3.36 8.35
N ALA A 132 -19.25 3.39 7.74
CA ALA A 132 -19.11 3.57 6.29
C ALA A 132 -19.93 2.52 5.53
N ASN A 133 -19.87 1.26 5.96
CA ASN A 133 -20.56 0.19 5.26
C ASN A 133 -22.09 0.25 5.36
N ARG A 134 -22.66 1.00 6.28
CA ARG A 134 -24.12 1.27 6.28
C ARG A 134 -24.55 1.98 4.98
N ILE A 135 -23.67 2.82 4.42
CA ILE A 135 -23.93 3.58 3.19
C ILE A 135 -23.38 2.85 1.97
N VAL A 136 -22.15 2.29 2.07
CA VAL A 136 -21.50 1.53 0.98
C VAL A 136 -22.28 0.27 0.64
N LYS A 137 -22.81 -0.42 1.64
CA LYS A 137 -23.61 -1.65 1.52
C LYS A 137 -22.83 -2.76 0.79
N ALA A 138 -21.53 -2.84 1.01
CA ALA A 138 -20.71 -3.95 0.54
C ALA A 138 -21.07 -5.23 1.31
N LYS A 139 -21.10 -6.36 0.61
CA LYS A 139 -21.35 -7.68 1.24
C LYS A 139 -20.27 -8.03 2.25
N ARG A 140 -19.04 -7.62 1.98
CA ARG A 140 -17.88 -7.79 2.84
C ARG A 140 -17.07 -6.52 2.87
N PHE A 141 -16.49 -6.21 4.00
CA PHE A 141 -15.56 -5.09 4.12
C PHE A 141 -14.41 -5.44 5.06
N PHE A 142 -13.29 -4.74 4.90
CA PHE A 142 -12.16 -4.85 5.80
C PHE A 142 -11.95 -3.55 6.57
N THR A 143 -11.78 -3.71 7.88
CA THR A 143 -11.46 -2.60 8.77
C THR A 143 -9.96 -2.36 8.85
N LYS A 144 -9.56 -1.27 9.50
CA LYS A 144 -8.15 -1.01 9.80
C LYS A 144 -7.48 -2.17 10.56
N VAL A 145 -8.25 -2.89 11.40
CA VAL A 145 -7.75 -4.04 12.17
C VAL A 145 -7.51 -5.23 11.26
N ASP A 146 -8.38 -5.46 10.28
CA ASP A 146 -8.26 -6.57 9.33
C ASP A 146 -7.11 -6.34 8.34
N ASN A 147 -6.75 -5.08 8.10
CA ASN A 147 -5.75 -4.66 7.13
C ASN A 147 -6.01 -5.19 5.72
N GLY A 148 -6.85 -4.51 4.96
CA GLY A 148 -7.23 -4.93 3.61
C GLY A 148 -6.05 -5.15 2.64
N LEU A 149 -4.86 -4.58 2.92
CA LEU A 149 -3.67 -4.80 2.11
C LEU A 149 -3.13 -6.24 2.16
N VAL A 150 -3.43 -6.99 3.22
CA VAL A 150 -2.97 -8.38 3.38
C VAL A 150 -4.07 -9.41 3.12
N GLN A 151 -5.27 -8.94 2.78
CA GLN A 151 -6.41 -9.81 2.50
C GLN A 151 -6.58 -10.06 1.01
N ASP A 152 -7.22 -11.19 0.64
CA ASP A 152 -7.64 -11.46 -0.73
C ASP A 152 -8.87 -10.61 -1.10
N TRP A 153 -8.81 -9.94 -2.24
CA TRP A 153 -9.95 -9.23 -2.79
C TRP A 153 -10.63 -10.08 -3.86
N ARG A 154 -11.94 -10.17 -3.81
CA ARG A 154 -12.72 -10.99 -4.75
C ARG A 154 -14.00 -10.29 -5.16
N GLY A 155 -14.39 -10.50 -6.42
CA GLY A 155 -15.63 -9.98 -6.97
C GLY A 155 -15.56 -8.51 -7.36
N ARG A 156 -16.64 -7.77 -7.17
CA ARG A 156 -16.78 -6.35 -7.54
C ARG A 156 -16.44 -5.49 -6.34
N VAL A 157 -15.44 -4.65 -6.53
CA VAL A 157 -14.78 -3.89 -5.44
C VAL A 157 -15.08 -2.41 -5.57
N PHE A 158 -15.50 -1.79 -4.48
CA PHE A 158 -15.43 -0.34 -4.31
C PHE A 158 -14.28 0.00 -3.36
N LEU A 159 -13.41 0.92 -3.75
CA LEU A 159 -12.26 1.33 -2.97
C LEU A 159 -12.22 2.84 -2.79
N ASN A 160 -12.37 3.32 -1.58
CA ASN A 160 -11.95 4.66 -1.15
C ASN A 160 -10.79 4.47 -0.15
N PRO A 161 -9.52 4.54 -0.59
CA PRO A 161 -8.40 4.16 0.25
C PRO A 161 -8.14 5.19 1.34
N PRO A 162 -7.60 4.76 2.50
CA PRO A 162 -7.16 5.70 3.52
C PRO A 162 -5.96 6.52 3.03
N TYR A 163 -5.94 7.77 3.42
CA TYR A 163 -4.82 8.67 3.17
C TYR A 163 -3.81 8.63 4.33
N GLY A 164 -2.60 9.06 4.06
CA GLY A 164 -1.49 9.06 5.00
C GLY A 164 -0.32 8.23 4.49
N THR A 165 0.71 8.11 5.30
CA THR A 165 1.95 7.40 4.95
C THR A 165 2.29 6.37 6.01
N VAL A 166 2.77 5.22 5.55
CA VAL A 166 3.34 4.17 6.42
C VAL A 166 4.72 3.82 5.89
N GLU A 167 5.73 3.95 6.72
CA GLU A 167 7.15 3.71 6.36
C GLU A 167 7.65 4.57 5.17
N GLY A 168 7.04 5.76 4.98
CA GLY A 168 7.37 6.68 3.88
C GLY A 168 6.55 6.47 2.60
N ASP A 169 5.78 5.39 2.50
CA ASP A 169 4.94 5.09 1.35
C ASP A 169 3.49 5.56 1.58
N SER A 170 2.87 6.10 0.53
CA SER A 170 1.45 6.48 0.56
C SER A 170 0.55 5.26 0.72
N LEU A 171 -0.36 5.28 1.69
CA LEU A 171 -1.35 4.22 1.85
C LEU A 171 -2.27 4.12 0.63
N ALA A 172 -2.71 5.26 0.09
CA ALA A 172 -3.56 5.28 -1.10
C ALA A 172 -2.85 4.62 -2.30
N SER A 173 -1.53 4.88 -2.48
CA SER A 173 -0.72 4.19 -3.50
C SER A 173 -0.78 2.68 -3.32
N ARG A 174 -0.48 2.18 -2.13
CA ARG A 174 -0.43 0.73 -1.85
C ARG A 174 -1.77 0.04 -2.08
N PHE A 175 -2.88 0.69 -1.73
CA PHE A 175 -4.22 0.16 -2.01
C PHE A 175 -4.55 0.16 -3.50
N CYS A 176 -4.17 1.21 -4.24
CA CYS A 176 -4.36 1.28 -5.69
C CYS A 176 -3.51 0.24 -6.43
N ASP A 177 -2.24 0.08 -6.06
CA ASP A 177 -1.36 -0.95 -6.64
C ASP A 177 -1.93 -2.35 -6.40
N LYS A 178 -2.46 -2.59 -5.19
CA LYS A 178 -3.12 -3.86 -4.88
C LYS A 178 -4.40 -4.04 -5.70
N ALA A 179 -5.21 -3.01 -5.88
CA ALA A 179 -6.42 -3.10 -6.71
C ALA A 179 -6.10 -3.56 -8.13
N ILE A 180 -5.09 -2.96 -8.76
CA ILE A 180 -4.62 -3.34 -10.09
C ILE A 180 -4.13 -4.79 -10.10
N ALA A 181 -3.32 -5.19 -9.11
CA ALA A 181 -2.78 -6.55 -9.02
C ALA A 181 -3.88 -7.61 -8.81
N GLU A 182 -4.90 -7.32 -8.00
CA GLU A 182 -6.02 -8.23 -7.76
C GLU A 182 -6.89 -8.41 -9.00
N HIS A 183 -7.08 -7.34 -9.78
CA HIS A 183 -7.78 -7.43 -11.05
C HIS A 183 -6.98 -8.22 -12.10
N GLN A 184 -5.68 -7.91 -12.27
CA GLN A 184 -4.80 -8.63 -13.18
C GLN A 184 -4.70 -10.12 -12.87
N ALA A 185 -4.77 -10.48 -11.59
CA ALA A 185 -4.82 -11.87 -11.14
C ALA A 185 -6.22 -12.54 -11.32
N GLY A 186 -7.20 -11.82 -11.84
CA GLY A 186 -8.56 -12.33 -12.08
C GLY A 186 -9.39 -12.57 -10.81
N ARG A 187 -8.93 -12.09 -9.64
CA ARG A 187 -9.65 -12.24 -8.37
C ARG A 187 -10.72 -11.18 -8.19
N ALA A 188 -10.39 -9.92 -8.42
CA ALA A 188 -11.36 -8.84 -8.49
C ALA A 188 -11.82 -8.68 -9.94
N SER A 189 -13.09 -8.95 -10.21
CA SER A 189 -13.65 -8.88 -11.56
C SER A 189 -13.81 -7.46 -12.07
N GLU A 190 -14.21 -6.56 -11.18
CA GLU A 190 -14.42 -5.14 -11.46
C GLU A 190 -14.07 -4.31 -10.24
N ILE A 191 -13.52 -3.12 -10.47
CA ILE A 191 -13.18 -2.21 -9.38
C ILE A 191 -13.55 -0.78 -9.75
N VAL A 192 -14.21 -0.07 -8.82
CA VAL A 192 -14.33 1.39 -8.84
C VAL A 192 -13.49 1.95 -7.71
N ILE A 193 -12.54 2.81 -8.05
CA ILE A 193 -11.66 3.50 -7.10
C ILE A 193 -12.05 4.96 -7.03
N LEU A 194 -12.22 5.50 -5.82
CA LEU A 194 -12.37 6.93 -5.56
C LEU A 194 -11.12 7.42 -4.84
N VAL A 195 -10.38 8.34 -5.46
CA VAL A 195 -9.17 8.92 -4.86
C VAL A 195 -9.06 10.43 -5.13
N ASN A 196 -8.25 11.11 -4.33
CA ASN A 196 -7.87 12.48 -4.61
C ASN A 196 -7.11 12.57 -5.93
N SER A 197 -7.40 13.60 -6.73
CA SER A 197 -6.67 13.89 -7.96
C SER A 197 -5.34 14.57 -7.64
N VAL A 198 -4.27 13.79 -7.66
CA VAL A 198 -2.89 14.26 -7.41
C VAL A 198 -1.96 13.85 -8.56
N HIS A 199 -2.33 14.24 -9.77
CA HIS A 199 -1.70 13.85 -11.03
C HIS A 199 -0.19 14.14 -11.12
N SER A 200 0.34 14.99 -10.26
CA SER A 200 1.79 15.23 -10.14
C SER A 200 2.52 14.10 -9.41
N GLN A 201 1.81 13.18 -8.76
CA GLN A 201 2.40 12.08 -8.02
C GLN A 201 2.52 10.83 -8.91
N ALA A 202 3.74 10.27 -8.96
CA ALA A 202 4.07 9.14 -9.84
C ALA A 202 3.19 7.90 -9.62
N TRP A 203 2.71 7.68 -8.38
CA TRP A 203 1.89 6.51 -8.05
C TRP A 203 0.51 6.52 -8.71
N GLN A 204 0.00 7.69 -9.15
CA GLN A 204 -1.28 7.74 -9.87
C GLN A 204 -1.16 7.36 -11.35
N ARG A 205 0.05 7.35 -11.92
CA ARG A 205 0.25 7.05 -13.34
C ARG A 205 -0.41 5.76 -13.82
N PRO A 206 -0.29 4.62 -13.10
CA PRO A 206 -0.91 3.37 -13.52
C PRO A 206 -2.44 3.43 -13.58
N LEU A 207 -3.07 4.31 -12.79
CA LEU A 207 -4.52 4.49 -12.80
C LEU A 207 -5.03 5.10 -14.11
N TYR A 208 -4.21 5.88 -14.80
CA TYR A 208 -4.57 6.52 -16.08
C TYR A 208 -4.52 5.57 -17.29
N ASP A 209 -4.09 4.35 -17.11
CA ASP A 209 -4.22 3.29 -18.13
C ASP A 209 -5.65 2.72 -18.20
N PHE A 210 -6.50 3.08 -17.23
CA PHE A 210 -7.91 2.72 -17.13
C PHE A 210 -8.83 3.90 -17.46
N LEU A 211 -10.13 3.68 -17.43
CA LEU A 211 -11.11 4.74 -17.63
C LEU A 211 -11.24 5.59 -16.37
N VAL A 212 -11.11 6.92 -16.52
CA VAL A 212 -11.08 7.86 -15.38
C VAL A 212 -12.15 8.93 -15.57
N CYS A 213 -12.98 9.13 -14.55
CA CYS A 213 -13.84 10.29 -14.42
C CYS A 213 -13.14 11.35 -13.55
N PHE A 214 -12.78 12.48 -14.14
CA PHE A 214 -12.31 13.67 -13.43
C PHE A 214 -13.53 14.47 -12.98
N VAL A 215 -13.82 14.42 -11.67
CA VAL A 215 -14.97 15.12 -11.11
C VAL A 215 -14.78 16.64 -11.26
N ASP A 216 -15.76 17.33 -11.83
CA ASP A 216 -15.66 18.75 -12.17
C ASP A 216 -15.93 19.70 -10.98
N HIS A 217 -16.26 19.13 -9.83
CA HIS A 217 -16.49 19.82 -8.57
C HIS A 217 -15.77 19.08 -7.42
N ARG A 218 -15.73 19.67 -6.24
CA ARG A 218 -15.18 19.04 -5.05
C ARG A 218 -16.25 18.23 -4.35
N ILE A 219 -15.98 16.94 -4.11
CA ILE A 219 -16.90 16.06 -3.40
C ILE A 219 -16.96 16.50 -1.94
N LYS A 220 -18.15 16.82 -1.46
CA LYS A 220 -18.42 17.07 -0.06
C LYS A 220 -18.66 15.74 0.65
N PHE A 221 -17.61 15.18 1.21
CA PHE A 221 -17.70 13.96 2.02
C PHE A 221 -18.53 14.22 3.28
N VAL A 222 -19.13 13.16 3.82
CA VAL A 222 -20.05 13.24 4.95
C VAL A 222 -19.40 12.64 6.20
N SER A 223 -19.51 13.30 7.34
CA SER A 223 -19.05 12.77 8.63
C SER A 223 -19.99 11.66 9.14
N GLY A 224 -19.55 10.93 10.18
CA GLY A 224 -20.40 9.94 10.85
C GLY A 224 -21.70 10.50 11.42
N ASP A 225 -21.71 11.78 11.76
CA ASP A 225 -22.89 12.49 12.29
C ASP A 225 -23.79 13.06 11.17
N GLY A 226 -23.42 12.84 9.90
CA GLY A 226 -24.19 13.29 8.73
C GLY A 226 -23.89 14.72 8.28
N GLU A 227 -22.87 15.37 8.82
CA GLU A 227 -22.47 16.70 8.39
C GLU A 227 -21.59 16.64 7.15
N GLU A 228 -21.85 17.53 6.17
CA GLU A 228 -21.04 17.64 4.97
C GLU A 228 -19.74 18.40 5.24
N ASN A 229 -18.65 18.01 4.59
CA ASN A 229 -17.43 18.79 4.56
C ASN A 229 -17.64 20.06 3.73
N GLU A 230 -17.81 21.18 4.39
CA GLU A 230 -18.07 22.47 3.74
C GLU A 230 -16.87 22.99 2.92
N ASN A 231 -15.65 22.56 3.25
CA ASN A 231 -14.43 23.04 2.63
C ASN A 231 -13.54 21.89 2.14
N PRO A 232 -13.97 21.07 1.17
CA PRO A 232 -13.15 19.99 0.64
C PRO A 232 -11.90 20.55 -0.05
N THR A 233 -10.73 20.06 0.35
CA THR A 233 -9.43 20.58 -0.10
C THR A 233 -9.03 20.07 -1.48
N PHE A 234 -9.35 18.79 -1.76
CA PHE A 234 -8.90 18.10 -2.96
C PHE A 234 -10.02 17.91 -3.98
N GLN A 235 -9.65 17.91 -5.25
CA GLN A 235 -10.47 17.33 -6.31
C GLN A 235 -10.34 15.82 -6.28
N ASN A 236 -11.34 15.13 -6.82
CA ASN A 236 -11.39 13.67 -6.81
C ASN A 236 -11.49 13.12 -8.23
N ILE A 237 -11.04 11.88 -8.37
CA ILE A 237 -11.27 11.09 -9.57
C ILE A 237 -11.91 9.76 -9.19
N PHE A 238 -12.78 9.26 -10.08
CA PHE A 238 -13.18 7.87 -10.07
C PHE A 238 -12.43 7.12 -11.17
N VAL A 239 -11.88 5.97 -10.85
CA VAL A 239 -11.19 5.10 -11.80
C VAL A 239 -11.96 3.79 -11.90
N TYR A 240 -12.24 3.36 -13.12
CA TYR A 240 -12.91 2.10 -13.37
C TYR A 240 -11.96 1.09 -14.00
N ILE A 241 -11.92 -0.08 -13.41
CA ILE A 241 -11.15 -1.24 -13.88
C ILE A 241 -12.14 -2.39 -14.11
N GLY A 242 -12.41 -2.73 -15.35
CA GLY A 242 -13.34 -3.80 -15.67
C GLY A 242 -13.90 -3.72 -17.09
N PRO A 243 -14.81 -4.65 -17.47
CA PRO A 243 -15.33 -4.75 -18.85
C PRO A 243 -16.48 -3.80 -19.16
N ARG A 244 -17.13 -3.16 -18.17
CA ARG A 244 -18.33 -2.33 -18.36
C ARG A 244 -17.98 -0.83 -18.45
N GLU A 245 -17.06 -0.50 -19.36
CA GLU A 245 -16.56 0.87 -19.51
C GLU A 245 -17.61 1.85 -20.05
N VAL A 246 -18.51 1.36 -20.89
CA VAL A 246 -19.60 2.19 -21.45
C VAL A 246 -20.56 2.59 -20.34
N GLU A 247 -20.99 1.64 -19.52
CA GLU A 247 -21.90 1.88 -18.38
C GLU A 247 -21.26 2.83 -17.36
N PHE A 248 -19.94 2.69 -17.13
CA PHE A 248 -19.22 3.63 -16.28
C PHE A 248 -19.18 5.03 -16.90
N ALA A 249 -18.88 5.14 -18.19
CA ALA A 249 -18.84 6.41 -18.87
C ALA A 249 -20.19 7.11 -18.87
N ASP A 250 -21.26 6.39 -19.15
CA ASP A 250 -22.63 6.91 -19.15
C ASP A 250 -23.05 7.40 -17.77
N GLU A 251 -22.81 6.57 -16.73
CA GLU A 251 -23.21 6.89 -15.37
C GLU A 251 -22.38 8.04 -14.75
N PHE A 252 -21.06 8.03 -14.95
CA PHE A 252 -20.17 8.99 -14.31
C PHE A 252 -19.98 10.30 -15.07
N SER A 253 -20.40 10.41 -16.33
CA SER A 253 -20.36 11.66 -17.12
C SER A 253 -21.17 12.79 -16.49
N ARG A 254 -22.15 12.47 -15.64
CA ARG A 254 -22.91 13.47 -14.86
C ARG A 254 -22.10 14.20 -13.78
N TYR A 255 -20.95 13.64 -13.40
CA TYR A 255 -20.08 14.18 -12.35
C TYR A 255 -18.85 14.90 -12.88
N GLY A 256 -18.54 14.73 -14.17
CA GLY A 256 -17.37 15.34 -14.75
C GLY A 256 -16.94 14.72 -16.08
N TYR A 257 -15.66 14.82 -16.37
CA TYR A 257 -15.10 14.40 -17.66
C TYR A 257 -14.58 12.97 -17.57
N VAL A 258 -15.19 12.05 -18.34
CA VAL A 258 -14.71 10.69 -18.45
C VAL A 258 -13.69 10.60 -19.58
N MET A 259 -12.48 10.17 -19.28
CA MET A 259 -11.34 10.16 -20.20
C MET A 259 -10.58 8.84 -20.12
N ARG A 260 -9.95 8.49 -21.25
CA ARG A 260 -8.99 7.40 -21.36
C ARG A 260 -7.69 7.93 -21.95
N LYS A 261 -6.58 7.40 -21.49
CA LYS A 261 -5.28 7.64 -22.12
C LYS A 261 -5.30 7.10 -23.56
N VAL A 262 -4.87 7.90 -24.50
CA VAL A 262 -4.68 7.48 -25.88
C VAL A 262 -3.29 6.88 -26.04
N ASP A 263 -3.22 5.63 -26.49
CA ASP A 263 -1.94 5.03 -26.86
C ASP A 263 -1.42 5.67 -28.15
N ALA A 264 -0.24 6.29 -28.06
CA ALA A 264 0.42 6.94 -29.21
C ALA A 264 0.82 5.98 -30.34
N SER A 265 0.61 4.68 -30.15
CA SER A 265 0.89 3.63 -31.15
C SER A 265 -0.25 3.41 -32.16
N ILE A 266 -1.36 4.12 -32.04
CA ILE A 266 -2.42 4.10 -33.07
C ILE A 266 -2.11 5.23 -34.08
N GLN A 267 -1.19 4.93 -35.01
CA GLN A 267 -1.03 5.66 -36.27
C GLN A 267 -1.45 4.78 -37.44
#